data_1d5377b3eb4b657fcdfc8bc16b1e82ee
#
_entry.id   1d5377b3eb4b657fcdfc8bc16b1e82ee
#
_cell.length_a   1.000
_cell.length_b   1.000
_cell.length_c   1.000
_cell.angle_alpha   90.00
_cell.angle_beta   90.00
_cell.angle_gamma   90.00
#
_symmetry.space_group_name_H-M   'P 1'
#
loop_
_entity.id
_entity.type
_entity.pdbx_description
1 polymer ?
#
loop_
_entity_poly.entity_id
_entity_poly.type
_entity_poly.pdbx_seq_one_letter_code
_entity_poly.pdbx_strand_id
1 'polypeptide(L)'
;MKTPLLDIPASYKEILADVQKNINQVISSGQFILGPIVEELEQKVATYCDAKYAVGVSSGTDALLISLMAAGVGEGDEVITTPFTFFSTAGSIARLGALPVFIDIEKETFNIDPNQIEKKITN
;
A
#
# COMPACT_ATOMS: atom_id res chain seq x y z
N MET A 1 31.99 -8.49 -16.15
CA MET A 1 31.25 -7.95 -15.00
C MET A 1 29.77 -8.32 -15.20
N LYS A 2 29.13 -9.04 -14.28
CA LYS A 2 27.70 -9.34 -14.39
C LYS A 2 26.94 -8.19 -13.71
N THR A 3 26.14 -7.48 -14.46
CA THR A 3 25.24 -6.46 -13.92
C THR A 3 24.02 -7.16 -13.33
N PRO A 4 23.74 -7.05 -12.02
CA PRO A 4 22.56 -7.63 -11.44
C PRO A 4 21.30 -6.92 -11.93
N LEU A 5 20.18 -7.62 -12.01
CA LEU A 5 18.88 -7.00 -12.35
C LEU A 5 18.44 -6.00 -11.27
N LEU A 6 18.80 -6.27 -10.02
CA LEU A 6 18.51 -5.44 -8.87
C LEU A 6 19.69 -5.50 -7.90
N ASP A 7 20.25 -4.36 -7.52
CA ASP A 7 21.33 -4.23 -6.52
C ASP A 7 20.78 -3.61 -5.24
N ILE A 8 20.07 -4.40 -4.46
CA ILE A 8 19.50 -3.99 -3.17
C ILE A 8 20.56 -3.47 -2.19
N PRO A 9 21.75 -4.14 -2.02
CA PRO A 9 22.76 -3.63 -1.11
C PRO A 9 23.26 -2.23 -1.47
N ALA A 10 23.40 -1.90 -2.76
CA ALA A 10 23.81 -0.57 -3.19
C ALA A 10 22.76 0.49 -2.83
N SER A 11 21.47 0.15 -2.94
CA SER A 11 20.36 1.05 -2.61
C SER A 11 20.29 1.43 -1.13
N TYR A 12 20.78 0.56 -0.23
CA TYR A 12 20.76 0.80 1.22
C TYR A 12 22.03 1.46 1.76
N LYS A 13 23.09 1.55 0.96
CA LYS A 13 24.42 1.95 1.45
C LYS A 13 24.40 3.27 2.22
N GLU A 14 23.65 4.26 1.74
CA GLU A 14 23.58 5.59 2.34
C GLU A 14 22.78 5.64 3.63
N ILE A 15 21.77 4.79 3.76
CA ILE A 15 20.83 4.78 4.90
C ILE A 15 21.15 3.66 5.92
N LEU A 16 22.12 2.79 5.64
CA LEU A 16 22.40 1.59 6.45
C LEU A 16 22.68 1.92 7.92
N ALA A 17 23.43 2.99 8.18
CA ALA A 17 23.77 3.39 9.55
C ALA A 17 22.53 3.81 10.35
N ASP A 18 21.63 4.56 9.73
CA ASP A 18 20.38 4.99 10.35
C ASP A 18 19.42 3.81 10.58
N VAL A 19 19.35 2.90 9.61
CA VAL A 19 18.57 1.66 9.76
C VAL A 19 19.08 0.83 10.94
N GLN A 20 20.39 0.60 11.04
CA GLN A 20 20.99 -0.13 12.15
C GLN A 20 20.76 0.54 13.51
N LYS A 21 20.88 1.87 13.58
CA LYS A 21 20.58 2.64 14.77
C LYS A 21 19.14 2.43 15.23
N ASN A 22 18.17 2.55 14.34
CA ASN A 22 16.75 2.36 14.65
C ASN A 22 16.44 0.92 15.08
N ILE A 23 17.02 -0.09 14.43
CA ILE A 23 16.88 -1.49 14.82
C ILE A 23 17.41 -1.70 16.25
N ASN A 24 18.60 -1.18 16.56
CA ASN A 24 19.20 -1.32 17.89
C ASN A 24 18.35 -0.60 18.96
N GLN A 25 17.76 0.53 18.63
CA GLN A 25 16.86 1.24 19.53
C GLN A 25 15.62 0.40 19.87
N VAL A 26 14.98 -0.22 18.86
CA VAL A 26 13.83 -1.12 19.06
C VAL A 26 14.22 -2.33 19.93
N ILE A 27 15.34 -2.97 19.61
CA ILE A 27 15.84 -4.13 20.39
C ILE A 27 16.08 -3.73 21.85
N SER A 28 16.75 -2.59 22.07
CA SER A 28 17.09 -2.12 23.43
C SER A 28 15.87 -1.70 24.25
N SER A 29 14.83 -1.18 23.59
CA SER A 29 13.59 -0.77 24.26
C SER A 29 12.68 -1.95 24.59
N GLY A 30 12.79 -3.06 23.86
CA GLY A 30 11.86 -4.20 23.93
C GLY A 30 10.46 -3.91 23.39
N GLN A 31 10.22 -2.73 22.81
CA GLN A 31 8.92 -2.32 22.26
C GLN A 31 8.82 -2.69 20.78
N PHE A 32 8.52 -3.96 20.51
CA PHE A 32 8.48 -4.52 19.15
C PHE A 32 7.17 -4.28 18.40
N ILE A 33 6.09 -3.96 19.11
CA ILE A 33 4.76 -3.78 18.55
C ILE A 33 4.27 -2.36 18.86
N LEU A 34 3.90 -1.61 17.84
CA LEU A 34 3.35 -0.25 17.93
C LEU A 34 4.20 0.67 18.86
N GLY A 35 5.53 0.56 18.76
CA GLY A 35 6.46 1.35 19.55
C GLY A 35 6.71 2.75 18.98
N PRO A 36 7.52 3.58 19.67
CA PRO A 36 7.76 4.99 19.30
C PRO A 36 8.30 5.19 17.89
N ILE A 37 9.02 4.22 17.32
CA ILE A 37 9.54 4.30 15.95
C ILE A 37 8.40 4.22 14.93
N VAL A 38 7.36 3.44 15.22
CA VAL A 38 6.16 3.37 14.37
C VAL A 38 5.37 4.68 14.48
N GLU A 39 5.16 5.20 15.67
CA GLU A 39 4.49 6.49 15.89
C GLU A 39 5.20 7.64 15.15
N GLU A 40 6.54 7.67 15.23
CA GLU A 40 7.35 8.65 14.50
C GLU A 40 7.17 8.52 12.98
N LEU A 41 7.16 7.30 12.45
CA LEU A 41 6.89 7.04 11.04
C LEU A 41 5.50 7.56 10.62
N GLU A 42 4.48 7.22 11.37
CA GLU A 42 3.10 7.64 11.12
C GLU A 42 2.98 9.17 11.10
N GLN A 43 3.57 9.86 12.04
CA GLN A 43 3.59 11.32 12.08
C GLN A 43 4.32 11.94 10.88
N LYS A 44 5.48 11.40 10.50
CA LYS A 44 6.25 11.87 9.35
C LYS A 44 5.51 11.65 8.03
N VAL A 45 4.89 10.47 7.85
CA VAL A 45 4.11 10.16 6.65
C VAL A 45 2.87 11.03 6.58
N ALA A 46 2.13 11.21 7.66
CA ALA A 46 0.98 12.10 7.72
C ALA A 46 1.37 13.54 7.31
N THR A 47 2.47 14.07 7.87
CA THR A 47 2.98 15.40 7.52
C THR A 47 3.41 15.49 6.05
N TYR A 48 4.12 14.49 5.54
CA TYR A 48 4.59 14.45 4.15
C TYR A 48 3.44 14.43 3.14
N CYS A 49 2.36 13.71 3.48
CA CYS A 49 1.18 13.56 2.62
C CYS A 49 0.12 14.66 2.85
N ASP A 50 0.39 15.65 3.70
CA ASP A 50 -0.60 16.66 4.14
C ASP A 50 -1.92 16.01 4.61
N ALA A 51 -1.80 14.88 5.29
CA ALA A 51 -2.90 14.12 5.86
C ALA A 51 -2.99 14.33 7.38
N LYS A 52 -4.20 14.21 7.93
CA LYS A 52 -4.40 14.34 9.37
C LYS A 52 -3.78 13.19 10.17
N TYR A 53 -3.81 11.99 9.60
CA TYR A 53 -3.31 10.76 10.21
C TYR A 53 -2.66 9.86 9.17
N ALA A 54 -1.72 9.02 9.62
CA ALA A 54 -1.25 7.84 8.92
C ALA A 54 -1.27 6.67 9.90
N VAL A 55 -1.50 5.47 9.41
CA VAL A 55 -1.57 4.24 10.20
C VAL A 55 -0.61 3.22 9.60
N GLY A 56 0.37 2.78 10.39
CA GLY A 56 1.31 1.74 10.02
C GLY A 56 0.63 0.37 9.99
N VAL A 57 0.80 -0.35 8.90
CA VAL A 57 0.28 -1.71 8.71
C VAL A 57 1.38 -2.63 8.20
N SER A 58 1.17 -3.94 8.26
CA SER A 58 2.20 -4.94 7.99
C SER A 58 2.63 -5.03 6.52
N SER A 59 1.78 -4.61 5.58
CA SER A 59 2.05 -4.66 4.15
C SER A 59 1.13 -3.74 3.34
N GLY A 60 1.51 -3.46 2.07
CA GLY A 60 0.60 -2.78 1.15
C GLY A 60 -0.68 -3.56 0.86
N THR A 61 -0.63 -4.88 0.92
CA THR A 61 -1.83 -5.73 0.81
C THR A 61 -2.79 -5.50 1.97
N ASP A 62 -2.27 -5.43 3.20
CA ASP A 62 -3.09 -5.13 4.37
C ASP A 62 -3.59 -3.69 4.35
N ALA A 63 -2.80 -2.75 3.83
CA ALA A 63 -3.26 -1.37 3.64
C ALA A 63 -4.50 -1.30 2.74
N LEU A 64 -4.48 -2.00 1.60
CA LEU A 64 -5.63 -2.09 0.70
C LEU A 64 -6.84 -2.74 1.38
N LEU A 65 -6.63 -3.89 2.03
CA LEU A 65 -7.69 -4.62 2.71
C LEU A 65 -8.36 -3.79 3.81
N ILE A 66 -7.55 -3.21 4.71
CA ILE A 66 -8.04 -2.40 5.83
C ILE A 66 -8.74 -1.12 5.33
N SER A 67 -8.24 -0.50 4.26
CA SER A 67 -8.89 0.67 3.65
C SER A 67 -10.27 0.34 3.09
N LEU A 68 -10.40 -0.79 2.40
CA LEU A 68 -11.70 -1.27 1.90
C LEU A 68 -12.66 -1.61 3.05
N MET A 69 -12.17 -2.27 4.11
CA MET A 69 -12.95 -2.52 5.32
C MET A 69 -13.43 -1.23 5.98
N ALA A 70 -12.56 -0.23 6.09
CA ALA A 70 -12.90 1.07 6.67
C ALA A 70 -13.92 1.84 5.83
N ALA A 71 -13.94 1.61 4.50
CA ALA A 71 -14.94 2.13 3.58
C ALA A 71 -16.28 1.36 3.63
N GLY A 72 -16.35 0.27 4.40
CA GLY A 72 -17.54 -0.57 4.52
C GLY A 72 -17.76 -1.55 3.38
N VAL A 73 -16.74 -1.78 2.54
CA VAL A 73 -16.83 -2.71 1.41
C VAL A 73 -16.96 -4.16 1.89
N GLY A 74 -17.92 -4.90 1.35
CA GLY A 74 -18.22 -6.29 1.71
C GLY A 74 -18.98 -7.07 0.64
N GLU A 75 -19.60 -8.16 1.06
CA GLU A 75 -20.39 -9.03 0.17
C GLU A 75 -21.53 -8.25 -0.51
N GLY A 76 -21.62 -8.39 -1.83
CA GLY A 76 -22.61 -7.71 -2.65
C GLY A 76 -22.14 -6.38 -3.26
N ASP A 77 -21.01 -5.84 -2.78
CA ASP A 77 -20.44 -4.63 -3.35
C ASP A 77 -19.60 -4.91 -4.59
N GLU A 78 -19.54 -3.94 -5.49
CA GLU A 78 -18.65 -3.92 -6.63
C GLU A 78 -17.58 -2.84 -6.46
N VAL A 79 -16.32 -3.19 -6.75
CA VAL A 79 -15.20 -2.26 -6.69
C VAL A 79 -14.52 -2.17 -8.04
N ILE A 80 -14.61 -1.00 -8.68
CA ILE A 80 -14.00 -0.75 -9.98
C ILE A 80 -12.49 -0.58 -9.81
N THR A 81 -11.73 -1.33 -10.60
CA THR A 81 -10.26 -1.27 -10.62
C THR A 81 -9.72 -1.62 -12.01
N THR A 82 -8.40 -1.64 -12.17
CA THR A 82 -7.74 -2.07 -13.41
C THR A 82 -7.09 -3.44 -13.25
N PRO A 83 -7.03 -4.28 -14.32
CA PRO A 83 -6.25 -5.52 -14.30
C PRO A 83 -4.73 -5.27 -14.42
N PHE A 84 -4.31 -4.07 -14.84
CA PHE A 84 -2.89 -3.68 -14.92
C PHE A 84 -2.37 -3.24 -13.55
N THR A 85 -2.26 -4.20 -12.64
CA THR A 85 -1.85 -3.95 -11.25
C THR A 85 -1.28 -5.22 -10.63
N PHE A 86 -0.78 -5.10 -9.41
CA PHE A 86 -0.38 -6.25 -8.61
C PHE A 86 -1.62 -7.03 -8.12
N PHE A 87 -1.48 -8.33 -7.97
CA PHE A 87 -2.56 -9.25 -7.58
C PHE A 87 -3.34 -8.78 -6.32
N SER A 88 -2.66 -8.16 -5.35
CA SER A 88 -3.30 -7.75 -4.09
C SER A 88 -4.45 -6.77 -4.28
N THR A 89 -4.49 -6.01 -5.37
CA THR A 89 -5.58 -5.06 -5.63
C THR A 89 -6.92 -5.79 -5.75
N ALA A 90 -7.03 -6.72 -6.69
CA ALA A 90 -8.24 -7.53 -6.84
C ALA A 90 -8.41 -8.55 -5.69
N GLY A 91 -7.28 -9.10 -5.19
CA GLY A 91 -7.28 -10.05 -4.09
C GLY A 91 -7.85 -9.49 -2.78
N SER A 92 -7.57 -8.21 -2.47
CA SER A 92 -8.13 -7.56 -1.28
C SER A 92 -9.64 -7.34 -1.40
N ILE A 93 -10.13 -6.99 -2.58
CA ILE A 93 -11.56 -6.87 -2.87
C ILE A 93 -12.25 -8.22 -2.70
N ALA A 94 -11.74 -9.26 -3.36
CA ALA A 94 -12.32 -10.61 -3.29
C ALA A 94 -12.30 -11.21 -1.89
N ARG A 95 -11.29 -10.90 -1.06
CA ARG A 95 -11.22 -11.36 0.35
C ARG A 95 -12.34 -10.82 1.22
N LEU A 96 -12.93 -9.69 0.85
CA LEU A 96 -14.08 -9.10 1.54
C LEU A 96 -15.43 -9.62 1.02
N GLY A 97 -15.42 -10.52 0.04
CA GLY A 97 -16.64 -11.01 -0.60
C GLY A 97 -17.19 -10.04 -1.67
N ALA A 98 -16.52 -8.93 -1.92
CA ALA A 98 -16.87 -7.99 -2.95
C ALA A 98 -16.39 -8.44 -4.35
N LEU A 99 -17.00 -7.90 -5.40
CA LEU A 99 -16.69 -8.22 -6.79
C LEU A 99 -15.75 -7.17 -7.40
N PRO A 100 -14.53 -7.54 -7.84
CA PRO A 100 -13.69 -6.63 -8.60
C PRO A 100 -14.24 -6.47 -10.03
N VAL A 101 -14.55 -5.23 -10.41
CA VAL A 101 -15.00 -4.86 -11.76
C VAL A 101 -13.84 -4.23 -12.50
N PHE A 102 -13.38 -4.89 -13.57
CA PHE A 102 -12.20 -4.44 -14.29
C PHE A 102 -12.55 -3.49 -15.43
N ILE A 103 -11.76 -2.42 -15.54
CA ILE A 103 -11.68 -1.53 -16.69
C ILE A 103 -10.22 -1.35 -17.08
N ASP A 104 -9.97 -1.03 -18.36
CA ASP A 104 -8.63 -0.91 -18.88
C ASP A 104 -7.94 0.39 -18.45
N ILE A 105 -6.66 0.50 -18.74
CA ILE A 105 -5.82 1.67 -18.50
C ILE A 105 -5.78 2.58 -19.73
N GLU A 106 -5.46 3.84 -19.51
CA GLU A 106 -5.00 4.74 -20.58
C GLU A 106 -3.59 4.35 -21.04
N LYS A 107 -3.36 4.34 -22.34
CA LYS A 107 -2.08 3.91 -22.93
C LYS A 107 -0.91 4.84 -22.59
N GLU A 108 -1.19 6.11 -22.39
CA GLU A 108 -0.20 7.15 -22.16
C GLU A 108 0.24 7.23 -20.69
N THR A 109 -0.71 7.04 -19.76
CA THR A 109 -0.48 7.24 -18.32
C THR A 109 -0.34 5.95 -17.55
N PHE A 110 -0.83 4.83 -18.11
CA PHE A 110 -1.00 3.54 -17.45
C PHE A 110 -1.90 3.58 -16.20
N ASN A 111 -2.62 4.68 -15.99
CA ASN A 111 -3.64 4.78 -14.95
C ASN A 111 -4.98 4.26 -15.49
N ILE A 112 -5.91 3.98 -14.57
CA ILE A 112 -7.28 3.59 -14.90
C ILE A 112 -7.91 4.62 -15.84
N ASP A 113 -8.60 4.16 -16.90
CA ASP A 113 -9.27 5.07 -17.84
C ASP A 113 -10.57 5.64 -17.23
N PRO A 114 -10.60 6.93 -16.86
CA PRO A 114 -11.75 7.53 -16.20
C PRO A 114 -13.01 7.55 -17.07
N ASN A 115 -12.86 7.52 -18.42
CA ASN A 115 -13.98 7.53 -19.35
C ASN A 115 -14.77 6.22 -19.37
N GLN A 116 -14.22 5.16 -18.78
CA GLN A 116 -14.86 3.86 -18.68
C GLN A 116 -15.56 3.63 -17.35
N ILE A 117 -15.27 4.44 -16.32
CA ILE A 117 -15.78 4.24 -14.95
C ILE A 117 -17.32 4.30 -14.94
N GLU A 118 -17.90 5.37 -15.46
CA GLU A 118 -19.36 5.60 -15.44
C GLU A 118 -20.15 4.45 -16.09
N LYS A 119 -19.59 3.86 -17.16
CA LYS A 119 -20.23 2.75 -17.90
C LYS A 119 -20.27 1.43 -17.12
N LYS A 120 -19.51 1.35 -16.05
CA LYS A 120 -19.38 0.15 -15.19
C LYS A 120 -20.07 0.30 -13.84
N ILE A 121 -20.62 1.48 -13.55
CA ILE A 121 -21.44 1.69 -12.36
C ILE A 121 -22.78 0.98 -12.57
N THR A 122 -23.12 0.11 -11.66
CA THR A 122 -24.40 -0.59 -11.59
C THR A 122 -25.34 0.08 -10.60
N ASN A 123 -26.62 -0.29 -10.59
CA ASN A 123 -27.64 0.23 -9.68
C ASN A 123 -27.61 -0.50 -8.33
#